data_4db9b7b6821b7bd3f86b6afb08ad1977
#
_entry.id   4db9b7b6821b7bd3f86b6afb08ad1977
#
_cell.length_a   1.000
_cell.length_b   1.000
_cell.length_c   1.000
_cell.angle_alpha   90.00
_cell.angle_beta   90.00
_cell.angle_gamma   90.00
#
_symmetry.space_group_name_H-M   'P 1'
#
loop_
_entity.id
_entity.type
_entity.pdbx_description
1 polymer ?
#
loop_
_entity_poly.entity_id
_entity_poly.type
_entity_poly.pdbx_seq_one_letter_code
_entity_poly.pdbx_strand_id
1 'polypeptide(L)'
;MLHIALIMGLVTAVGNVLGSCLAIMQYRPSRSFTAGALGFSGGFVLAAALLEMVPESLSRGALMPPFVALGYLLVFLMEQSFNVHMHHLPEEGDSSIVPSATGIASLVAFNAHDFIDGLAIGSAMVTDIRLGVVVSLAVIFHEVPAGFVIATIMRSAGWSRAAAVMAGGSLGLITLVGIALPFWAGKISPFLTDALLAVAAGTFIYLGATLLVPLSEAGKSRWITLLVFLGFAVFFASNWVVRFLLG
;
A
#
# COMPACT_ATOMS: atom_id res chain seq x y z
N MET A 1 3.74 10.69 -19.44
CA MET A 1 3.84 9.75 -18.32
C MET A 1 3.54 10.38 -16.96
N LEU A 2 4.21 11.48 -16.53
CA LEU A 2 3.95 12.11 -15.23
C LEU A 2 2.46 12.41 -14.97
N HIS A 3 1.75 12.99 -15.94
CA HIS A 3 0.32 13.29 -15.77
C HIS A 3 -0.54 12.04 -15.59
N ILE A 4 -0.21 10.92 -16.24
CA ILE A 4 -0.90 9.64 -16.04
C ILE A 4 -0.61 9.12 -14.62
N ALA A 5 0.66 9.17 -14.18
CA ALA A 5 1.05 8.78 -12.83
C ALA A 5 0.32 9.62 -11.77
N LEU A 6 0.20 10.94 -11.97
CA LEU A 6 -0.53 11.82 -11.06
C LEU A 6 -2.04 11.55 -11.06
N ILE A 7 -2.63 11.19 -12.20
CA ILE A 7 -4.05 10.77 -12.24
C ILE A 7 -4.22 9.48 -11.44
N MET A 8 -3.35 8.48 -11.61
CA MET A 8 -3.39 7.25 -10.82
C MET A 8 -3.20 7.55 -9.33
N GLY A 9 -2.23 8.42 -8.97
CA GLY A 9 -2.04 8.88 -7.59
C GLY A 9 -3.25 9.64 -7.03
N LEU A 10 -4.00 10.36 -7.84
CA LEU A 10 -5.24 11.00 -7.39
C LEU A 10 -6.33 9.96 -7.10
N VAL A 11 -6.40 8.89 -7.89
CA VAL A 11 -7.33 7.78 -7.65
C VAL A 11 -6.97 7.06 -6.34
N THR A 12 -5.68 6.83 -6.05
CA THR A 12 -5.23 6.27 -4.76
C THR A 12 -5.62 7.18 -3.60
N ALA A 13 -5.39 8.49 -3.72
CA ALA A 13 -5.77 9.49 -2.72
C ALA A 13 -7.28 9.49 -2.43
N VAL A 14 -8.10 9.36 -3.46
CA VAL A 14 -9.56 9.18 -3.30
C VAL A 14 -9.88 7.91 -2.54
N GLY A 15 -9.15 6.81 -2.79
CA GLY A 15 -9.27 5.55 -2.04
C GLY A 15 -9.06 5.75 -0.54
N ASN A 16 -7.99 6.42 -0.14
CA ASN A 16 -7.68 6.74 1.26
C ASN A 16 -8.78 7.58 1.93
N VAL A 17 -9.26 8.62 1.24
CA VAL A 17 -10.33 9.47 1.75
C VAL A 17 -11.65 8.69 1.89
N LEU A 18 -12.00 7.86 0.90
CA LEU A 18 -13.20 7.01 0.96
C LEU A 18 -13.13 6.04 2.14
N GLY A 19 -12.00 5.37 2.34
CA GLY A 19 -11.79 4.50 3.50
C GLY A 19 -11.97 5.24 4.82
N SER A 20 -11.37 6.42 4.95
CA SER A 20 -11.49 7.28 6.12
C SER A 20 -12.94 7.75 6.35
N CYS A 21 -13.67 8.12 5.30
CA CYS A 21 -15.08 8.49 5.39
C CYS A 21 -15.94 7.31 5.87
N LEU A 22 -15.69 6.10 5.35
CA LEU A 22 -16.38 4.90 5.82
C LEU A 22 -16.17 4.67 7.32
N ALA A 23 -14.96 4.85 7.82
CA ALA A 23 -14.63 4.71 9.23
C ALA A 23 -15.41 5.72 10.12
N ILE A 24 -15.49 7.00 9.70
CA ILE A 24 -16.18 8.04 10.51
C ILE A 24 -17.70 7.98 10.44
N MET A 25 -18.29 7.39 9.40
CA MET A 25 -19.73 7.18 9.27
C MET A 25 -20.28 6.10 10.22
N GLN A 26 -19.44 5.60 11.13
CA GLN A 26 -19.79 4.49 12.04
C GLN A 26 -20.15 3.20 11.27
N TYR A 27 -19.74 3.11 9.99
CA TYR A 27 -19.82 1.85 9.29
C TYR A 27 -18.85 0.87 9.96
N ARG A 28 -19.41 -0.20 10.49
CA ARG A 28 -18.63 -1.29 11.10
C ARG A 28 -18.73 -2.51 10.18
N PRO A 29 -17.84 -2.65 9.20
CA PRO A 29 -17.82 -3.85 8.38
C PRO A 29 -17.59 -5.06 9.30
N SER A 30 -18.23 -6.18 8.98
CA SER A 30 -17.98 -7.41 9.72
C SER A 30 -16.49 -7.77 9.66
N ARG A 31 -15.99 -8.38 10.73
CA ARG A 31 -14.59 -8.87 10.80
C ARG A 31 -14.24 -9.71 9.56
N SER A 32 -15.18 -10.55 9.11
CA SER A 32 -15.01 -11.36 7.91
C SER A 32 -14.88 -10.54 6.63
N PHE A 33 -15.64 -9.44 6.49
CA PHE A 33 -15.53 -8.55 5.33
C PHE A 33 -14.17 -7.83 5.31
N THR A 34 -13.76 -7.27 6.45
CA THR A 34 -12.45 -6.59 6.56
C THR A 34 -11.31 -7.57 6.29
N ALA A 35 -11.33 -8.74 6.92
CA ALA A 35 -10.33 -9.77 6.68
C ALA A 35 -10.31 -10.25 5.21
N GLY A 36 -11.47 -10.36 4.58
CA GLY A 36 -11.58 -10.71 3.15
C GLY A 36 -10.99 -9.64 2.24
N ALA A 37 -11.27 -8.36 2.51
CA ALA A 37 -10.70 -7.24 1.76
C ALA A 37 -9.17 -7.20 1.89
N LEU A 38 -8.64 -7.38 3.10
CA LEU A 38 -7.20 -7.46 3.36
C LEU A 38 -6.56 -8.66 2.65
N GLY A 39 -7.20 -9.83 2.69
CA GLY A 39 -6.72 -11.03 1.99
C GLY A 39 -6.65 -10.83 0.48
N PHE A 40 -7.71 -10.30 -0.13
CA PHE A 40 -7.74 -9.96 -1.55
C PHE A 40 -6.64 -8.96 -1.92
N SER A 41 -6.55 -7.83 -1.17
CA SER A 41 -5.53 -6.80 -1.41
C SER A 41 -4.12 -7.36 -1.23
N GLY A 42 -3.89 -8.14 -0.16
CA GLY A 42 -2.59 -8.78 0.11
C GLY A 42 -2.18 -9.74 -1.01
N GLY A 43 -3.10 -10.56 -1.50
CA GLY A 43 -2.87 -11.45 -2.63
C GLY A 43 -2.51 -10.68 -3.91
N PHE A 44 -3.25 -9.61 -4.20
CA PHE A 44 -3.00 -8.77 -5.38
C PHE A 44 -1.64 -8.07 -5.31
N VAL A 45 -1.33 -7.41 -4.17
CA VAL A 45 -0.05 -6.69 -3.95
C VAL A 45 1.13 -7.65 -4.02
N LEU A 46 1.01 -8.83 -3.39
CA LEU A 46 2.07 -9.84 -3.40
C LEU A 46 2.31 -10.38 -4.82
N ALA A 47 1.25 -10.59 -5.60
CA ALA A 47 1.38 -10.97 -7.00
C ALA A 47 2.08 -9.89 -7.83
N ALA A 48 1.72 -8.62 -7.65
CA ALA A 48 2.39 -7.49 -8.31
C ALA A 48 3.89 -7.45 -7.98
N ALA A 49 4.23 -7.63 -6.71
CA ALA A 49 5.63 -7.65 -6.28
C ALA A 49 6.41 -8.80 -6.92
N LEU A 50 5.92 -10.04 -6.79
CA LEU A 50 6.65 -11.25 -7.16
C LEU A 50 6.67 -11.50 -8.68
N LEU A 51 5.59 -11.15 -9.40
CA LEU A 51 5.43 -11.49 -10.81
C LEU A 51 5.84 -10.36 -11.77
N GLU A 52 5.88 -9.11 -11.30
CA GLU A 52 6.23 -7.95 -12.14
C GLU A 52 7.39 -7.14 -11.55
N MET A 53 7.25 -6.57 -10.34
CA MET A 53 8.22 -5.60 -9.83
C MET A 53 9.59 -6.22 -9.55
N VAL A 54 9.65 -7.39 -8.92
CA VAL A 54 10.91 -8.08 -8.63
C VAL A 54 11.60 -8.53 -9.92
N PRO A 55 10.96 -9.29 -10.85
CA PRO A 55 11.58 -9.66 -12.10
C PRO A 55 12.08 -8.46 -12.90
N GLU A 56 11.28 -7.39 -13.01
CA GLU A 56 11.68 -6.17 -13.69
C GLU A 56 12.90 -5.53 -13.02
N SER A 57 12.88 -5.39 -11.69
CA SER A 57 14.03 -4.83 -10.95
C SER A 57 15.30 -5.62 -11.18
N LEU A 58 15.22 -6.96 -11.10
CA LEU A 58 16.40 -7.83 -11.29
C LEU A 58 16.95 -7.77 -12.70
N SER A 59 16.12 -7.53 -13.71
CA SER A 59 16.55 -7.35 -15.11
C SER A 59 17.39 -6.09 -15.31
N ARG A 60 17.28 -5.09 -14.41
CA ARG A 60 18.00 -3.81 -14.49
C ARG A 60 19.45 -3.87 -14.01
N GLY A 61 19.87 -4.95 -13.34
CA GLY A 61 21.28 -5.16 -13.01
C GLY A 61 21.53 -5.97 -11.75
N ALA A 62 22.75 -6.48 -11.64
CA ALA A 62 23.18 -7.35 -10.55
C ALA A 62 23.19 -6.66 -9.15
N LEU A 63 23.09 -5.33 -9.09
CA LEU A 63 23.04 -4.57 -7.85
C LEU A 63 21.61 -4.40 -7.30
N MET A 64 20.58 -4.81 -8.02
CA MET A 64 19.19 -4.61 -7.59
C MET A 64 18.73 -5.53 -6.45
N PRO A 65 19.15 -6.81 -6.31
CA PRO A 65 18.73 -7.66 -5.20
C PRO A 65 18.95 -7.06 -3.81
N PRO A 66 20.08 -6.43 -3.47
CA PRO A 66 20.25 -5.73 -2.20
C PRO A 66 19.22 -4.62 -1.95
N PHE A 67 18.78 -3.90 -2.99
CA PHE A 67 17.76 -2.85 -2.86
C PHE A 67 16.36 -3.43 -2.60
N VAL A 68 16.03 -4.58 -3.20
CA VAL A 68 14.80 -5.31 -2.86
C VAL A 68 14.83 -5.71 -1.38
N ALA A 69 15.93 -6.31 -0.91
CA ALA A 69 16.08 -6.67 0.49
C ALA A 69 16.02 -5.43 1.42
N LEU A 70 16.63 -4.32 1.01
CA LEU A 70 16.58 -3.06 1.74
C LEU A 70 15.14 -2.56 1.88
N GLY A 71 14.34 -2.62 0.82
CA GLY A 71 12.93 -2.22 0.86
C GLY A 71 12.12 -3.02 1.88
N TYR A 72 12.29 -4.34 1.89
CA TYR A 72 11.65 -5.20 2.89
C TYR A 72 12.06 -4.82 4.31
N LEU A 73 13.38 -4.68 4.56
CA LEU A 73 13.94 -4.35 5.87
C LEU A 73 13.56 -2.94 6.32
N LEU A 74 13.39 -2.01 5.40
CA LEU A 74 13.00 -0.63 5.72
C LEU A 74 11.61 -0.59 6.37
N VAL A 75 10.62 -1.28 5.78
CA VAL A 75 9.27 -1.35 6.35
C VAL A 75 9.29 -2.12 7.67
N PHE A 76 10.03 -3.22 7.75
CA PHE A 76 10.22 -3.97 8.99
C PHE A 76 10.78 -3.07 10.12
N LEU A 77 11.83 -2.30 9.85
CA LEU A 77 12.42 -1.38 10.82
C LEU A 77 11.47 -0.24 11.21
N MET A 78 10.72 0.28 10.25
CA MET A 78 9.69 1.29 10.53
C MET A 78 8.64 0.75 11.49
N GLU A 79 8.09 -0.43 11.23
CA GLU A 79 7.10 -1.05 12.09
C GLU A 79 7.63 -1.26 13.52
N GLN A 80 8.85 -1.77 13.66
CA GLN A 80 9.49 -1.97 14.97
C GLN A 80 9.78 -0.63 15.70
N SER A 81 10.23 0.40 14.96
CA SER A 81 10.61 1.69 15.54
C SER A 81 9.42 2.47 16.08
N PHE A 82 8.27 2.36 15.42
CA PHE A 82 7.07 3.09 15.85
C PHE A 82 6.21 2.32 16.83
N ASN A 83 6.58 1.08 17.20
CA ASN A 83 5.74 0.18 18.02
C ASN A 83 4.30 0.07 17.47
N VAL A 84 4.13 0.30 16.19
CA VAL A 84 2.84 0.18 15.50
C VAL A 84 2.66 -1.31 15.20
N HIS A 85 2.10 -2.04 16.16
CA HIS A 85 1.73 -3.44 15.96
C HIS A 85 0.52 -3.46 15.01
N MET A 86 0.75 -3.32 13.71
CA MET A 86 -0.29 -3.38 12.67
C MET A 86 -0.87 -4.80 12.52
N HIS A 87 -0.35 -5.78 13.26
CA HIS A 87 -0.76 -7.18 13.20
C HIS A 87 -2.10 -7.51 13.87
N HIS A 88 -2.76 -6.53 14.50
CA HIS A 88 -4.04 -6.76 15.16
C HIS A 88 -5.11 -5.81 14.63
N LEU A 89 -6.15 -6.38 14.02
CA LEU A 89 -7.39 -5.63 13.81
C LEU A 89 -7.98 -5.29 15.19
N PRO A 90 -8.46 -4.05 15.43
CA PRO A 90 -9.14 -3.71 16.67
C PRO A 90 -10.26 -4.72 16.94
N GLU A 91 -10.30 -5.28 18.15
CA GLU A 91 -11.38 -6.21 18.53
C GLU A 91 -12.70 -5.46 18.64
N GLU A 92 -13.81 -6.11 18.22
CA GLU A 92 -15.14 -5.56 18.40
C GLU A 92 -15.42 -5.41 19.91
N GLY A 93 -15.56 -4.16 20.37
CA GLY A 93 -15.85 -3.86 21.77
C GLY A 93 -14.65 -3.46 22.61
N ASP A 94 -13.42 -3.51 22.06
CA ASP A 94 -12.26 -2.97 22.77
C ASP A 94 -12.34 -1.44 22.82
N SER A 95 -12.79 -0.92 23.98
CA SER A 95 -12.85 0.50 24.30
C SER A 95 -11.50 1.01 24.84
N SER A 96 -10.41 0.29 24.63
CA SER A 96 -9.09 0.76 25.02
C SER A 96 -8.77 2.07 24.30
N ILE A 97 -8.63 3.13 25.09
CA ILE A 97 -8.24 4.45 24.59
C ILE A 97 -6.80 4.33 24.11
N VAL A 98 -6.62 4.37 22.80
CA VAL A 98 -5.29 4.43 22.22
C VAL A 98 -4.62 5.74 22.63
N PRO A 99 -3.40 5.74 23.20
CA PRO A 99 -2.71 6.98 23.52
C PRO A 99 -2.56 7.88 22.29
N SER A 100 -2.73 9.20 22.44
CA SER A 100 -2.57 10.15 21.33
C SER A 100 -1.20 10.04 20.66
N ALA A 101 -0.16 9.72 21.42
CA ALA A 101 1.18 9.48 20.88
C ALA A 101 1.21 8.30 19.89
N THR A 102 0.49 7.21 20.18
CA THR A 102 0.35 6.06 19.28
C THR A 102 -0.40 6.46 18.00
N GLY A 103 -1.43 7.30 18.09
CA GLY A 103 -2.13 7.84 16.93
C GLY A 103 -1.20 8.64 16.01
N ILE A 104 -0.37 9.51 16.58
CA ILE A 104 0.61 10.30 15.82
C ILE A 104 1.69 9.38 15.20
N ALA A 105 2.22 8.42 15.96
CA ALA A 105 3.20 7.46 15.44
C ALA A 105 2.64 6.65 14.27
N SER A 106 1.39 6.18 14.40
CA SER A 106 0.69 5.49 13.31
C SER A 106 0.53 6.39 12.08
N LEU A 107 0.13 7.65 12.27
CA LEU A 107 -0.01 8.60 11.16
C LEU A 107 1.31 8.81 10.43
N VAL A 108 2.42 8.97 11.15
CA VAL A 108 3.76 9.10 10.55
C VAL A 108 4.14 7.84 9.79
N ALA A 109 3.92 6.65 10.37
CA ALA A 109 4.24 5.38 9.74
C ALA A 109 3.42 5.15 8.45
N PHE A 110 2.11 5.42 8.48
CA PHE A 110 1.26 5.32 7.30
C PHE A 110 1.66 6.32 6.21
N ASN A 111 1.94 7.59 6.56
CA ASN A 111 2.44 8.57 5.58
C ASN A 111 3.79 8.15 4.97
N ALA A 112 4.70 7.58 5.75
CA ALA A 112 5.96 7.07 5.23
C ALA A 112 5.73 5.87 4.28
N HIS A 113 4.78 4.99 4.61
CA HIS A 113 4.35 3.89 3.73
C HIS A 113 3.79 4.42 2.40
N ASP A 114 2.82 5.32 2.44
CA ASP A 114 2.20 5.90 1.25
C ASP A 114 3.19 6.71 0.39
N PHE A 115 4.20 7.34 1.02
CA PHE A 115 5.31 7.94 0.27
C PHE A 115 6.05 6.89 -0.57
N ILE A 116 6.32 5.72 0.00
CA ILE A 116 6.98 4.60 -0.69
C ILE A 116 6.08 4.06 -1.81
N ASP A 117 4.77 3.97 -1.59
CA ASP A 117 3.82 3.59 -2.63
C ASP A 117 3.82 4.57 -3.80
N GLY A 118 3.92 5.87 -3.49
CA GLY A 118 4.15 6.89 -4.50
C GLY A 118 5.46 6.69 -5.27
N LEU A 119 6.55 6.36 -4.58
CA LEU A 119 7.82 6.01 -5.22
C LEU A 119 7.69 4.78 -6.12
N ALA A 120 6.91 3.77 -5.69
CA ALA A 120 6.63 2.57 -6.47
C ALA A 120 5.93 2.91 -7.80
N ILE A 121 4.82 3.66 -7.71
CA ILE A 121 4.07 4.12 -8.90
C ILE A 121 4.95 4.95 -9.82
N GLY A 122 5.66 5.94 -9.26
CA GLY A 122 6.51 6.84 -10.03
C GLY A 122 7.67 6.13 -10.72
N SER A 123 8.39 5.25 -10.01
CA SER A 123 9.51 4.47 -10.55
C SER A 123 9.06 3.50 -11.63
N ALA A 124 7.97 2.77 -11.37
CA ALA A 124 7.38 1.86 -12.34
C ALA A 124 6.93 2.60 -13.62
N MET A 125 6.29 3.77 -13.47
CA MET A 125 5.82 4.58 -14.59
C MET A 125 6.97 5.19 -15.42
N VAL A 126 8.10 5.53 -14.78
CA VAL A 126 9.31 6.00 -15.48
C VAL A 126 9.96 4.85 -16.24
N THR A 127 9.91 3.64 -15.68
CA THR A 127 10.48 2.43 -16.27
C THR A 127 9.68 1.95 -17.48
N ASP A 128 8.39 1.70 -17.29
CA ASP A 128 7.45 1.27 -18.33
C ASP A 128 6.03 1.66 -17.93
N ILE A 129 5.23 2.16 -18.88
CA ILE A 129 3.86 2.61 -18.60
C ILE A 129 2.95 1.45 -18.15
N ARG A 130 3.15 0.24 -18.70
CA ARG A 130 2.36 -0.95 -18.33
C ARG A 130 2.66 -1.35 -16.90
N LEU A 131 3.95 -1.40 -16.55
CA LEU A 131 4.38 -1.65 -15.17
C LEU A 131 3.79 -0.60 -14.23
N GLY A 132 3.85 0.68 -14.58
CA GLY A 132 3.29 1.77 -13.80
C GLY A 132 1.79 1.63 -13.55
N VAL A 133 1.01 1.26 -14.57
CA VAL A 133 -0.43 1.02 -14.42
C VAL A 133 -0.71 -0.19 -13.51
N VAL A 134 0.02 -1.29 -13.68
CA VAL A 134 -0.13 -2.50 -12.87
C VAL A 134 0.21 -2.24 -11.41
N VAL A 135 1.31 -1.54 -11.14
CA VAL A 135 1.70 -1.13 -9.78
C VAL A 135 0.67 -0.17 -9.18
N SER A 136 0.16 0.79 -9.96
CA SER A 136 -0.90 1.70 -9.49
C SER A 136 -2.16 0.94 -9.08
N LEU A 137 -2.58 -0.10 -9.82
CA LEU A 137 -3.71 -0.95 -9.44
C LEU A 137 -3.44 -1.66 -8.10
N ALA A 138 -2.22 -2.16 -7.88
CA ALA A 138 -1.85 -2.79 -6.62
C ALA A 138 -1.98 -1.82 -5.43
N VAL A 139 -1.56 -0.57 -5.61
CA VAL A 139 -1.73 0.48 -4.59
C VAL A 139 -3.21 0.80 -4.38
N ILE A 140 -3.98 1.07 -5.43
CA ILE A 140 -5.41 1.41 -5.34
C ILE A 140 -6.19 0.36 -4.53
N PHE A 141 -5.91 -0.93 -4.71
CA PHE A 141 -6.66 -1.98 -4.03
C PHE A 141 -6.44 -2.04 -2.51
N HIS A 142 -5.34 -1.51 -1.99
CA HIS A 142 -5.13 -1.50 -0.54
C HIS A 142 -5.37 -0.13 0.13
N GLU A 143 -5.53 0.94 -0.63
CA GLU A 143 -5.70 2.30 -0.09
C GLU A 143 -7.02 2.51 0.65
N VAL A 144 -8.12 1.90 0.20
CA VAL A 144 -9.40 2.00 0.95
C VAL A 144 -9.29 1.33 2.33
N PRO A 145 -8.78 0.09 2.46
CA PRO A 145 -8.43 -0.49 3.75
C PRO A 145 -7.48 0.38 4.59
N ALA A 146 -6.41 0.92 3.99
CA ALA A 146 -5.44 1.74 4.70
C ALA A 146 -6.07 3.02 5.29
N GLY A 147 -6.84 3.75 4.48
CA GLY A 147 -7.59 4.92 4.92
C GLY A 147 -8.60 4.61 6.03
N PHE A 148 -9.26 3.44 5.96
CA PHE A 148 -10.18 2.99 7.02
C PHE A 148 -9.43 2.73 8.33
N VAL A 149 -8.29 2.03 8.28
CA VAL A 149 -7.48 1.69 9.46
C VAL A 149 -6.95 2.95 10.12
N ILE A 150 -6.30 3.86 9.37
CA ILE A 150 -5.75 5.08 9.97
C ILE A 150 -6.84 5.95 10.60
N ALA A 151 -7.99 6.14 9.95
CA ALA A 151 -9.08 6.91 10.52
C ALA A 151 -9.65 6.26 11.79
N THR A 152 -9.71 4.93 11.85
CA THR A 152 -10.12 4.19 13.05
C THR A 152 -9.14 4.40 14.19
N ILE A 153 -7.83 4.30 13.95
CA ILE A 153 -6.77 4.56 14.94
C ILE A 153 -6.87 6.00 15.46
N MET A 154 -7.00 6.99 14.57
CA MET A 154 -7.14 8.40 14.95
C MET A 154 -8.39 8.64 15.81
N ARG A 155 -9.51 8.01 15.46
CA ARG A 155 -10.74 8.07 16.27
C ARG A 155 -10.57 7.43 17.65
N SER A 156 -9.93 6.29 17.74
CA SER A 156 -9.62 5.61 19.00
C SER A 156 -8.64 6.40 19.86
N ALA A 157 -7.76 7.20 19.26
CA ALA A 157 -6.85 8.12 19.93
C ALA A 157 -7.54 9.45 20.37
N GLY A 158 -8.86 9.58 20.21
CA GLY A 158 -9.65 10.73 20.64
C GLY A 158 -9.71 11.91 19.67
N TRP A 159 -9.18 11.75 18.45
CA TRP A 159 -9.18 12.80 17.44
C TRP A 159 -10.59 13.03 16.85
N SER A 160 -10.86 14.25 16.38
CA SER A 160 -12.15 14.58 15.77
C SER A 160 -12.41 13.80 14.47
N ARG A 161 -13.67 13.71 14.03
CA ARG A 161 -14.02 13.09 12.75
C ARG A 161 -13.30 13.77 11.58
N ALA A 162 -13.25 15.11 11.60
CA ALA A 162 -12.56 15.88 10.57
C ALA A 162 -11.06 15.56 10.54
N ALA A 163 -10.40 15.52 11.70
CA ALA A 163 -8.98 15.17 11.80
C ALA A 163 -8.68 13.74 11.31
N ALA A 164 -9.57 12.79 11.56
CA ALA A 164 -9.44 11.42 11.06
C ALA A 164 -9.53 11.35 9.52
N VAL A 165 -10.45 12.12 8.90
CA VAL A 165 -10.53 12.20 7.43
C VAL A 165 -9.32 12.94 6.85
N MET A 166 -8.87 14.01 7.51
CA MET A 166 -7.64 14.73 7.10
C MET A 166 -6.40 13.82 7.18
N ALA A 167 -6.35 12.92 8.15
CA ALA A 167 -5.29 11.91 8.22
C ALA A 167 -5.27 11.05 6.95
N GLY A 168 -6.41 10.47 6.53
CA GLY A 168 -6.48 9.75 5.26
C GLY A 168 -6.17 10.63 4.04
N GLY A 169 -6.59 11.89 4.05
CA GLY A 169 -6.23 12.84 3.00
C GLY A 169 -4.73 13.11 2.93
N SER A 170 -4.02 13.14 4.07
CA SER A 170 -2.56 13.33 4.11
C SER A 170 -1.82 12.16 3.46
N LEU A 171 -2.33 10.93 3.60
CA LEU A 171 -1.77 9.75 2.95
C LEU A 171 -1.76 9.94 1.42
N GLY A 172 -2.89 10.28 0.84
CA GLY A 172 -2.98 10.52 -0.60
C GLY A 172 -2.11 11.69 -1.09
N LEU A 173 -1.96 12.75 -0.29
CA LEU A 173 -1.08 13.87 -0.65
C LEU A 173 0.39 13.44 -0.68
N ILE A 174 0.83 12.66 0.29
CA ILE A 174 2.23 12.20 0.35
C ILE A 174 2.52 11.17 -0.76
N THR A 175 1.55 10.35 -1.15
CA THR A 175 1.64 9.47 -2.32
C THR A 175 1.95 10.29 -3.59
N LEU A 176 1.25 11.42 -3.81
CA LEU A 176 1.50 12.29 -4.96
C LEU A 176 2.92 12.87 -4.95
N VAL A 177 3.44 13.22 -3.78
CA VAL A 177 4.84 13.68 -3.62
C VAL A 177 5.80 12.56 -3.99
N GLY A 178 5.54 11.33 -3.49
CA GLY A 178 6.32 10.14 -3.82
C GLY A 178 6.35 9.86 -5.32
N ILE A 179 5.22 9.99 -6.02
CA ILE A 179 5.13 9.81 -7.48
C ILE A 179 6.04 10.79 -8.23
N ALA A 180 6.10 12.04 -7.81
CA ALA A 180 6.86 13.06 -8.53
C ALA A 180 8.38 12.84 -8.45
N LEU A 181 8.87 12.27 -7.36
CA LEU A 181 10.30 12.12 -7.09
C LEU A 181 11.07 11.28 -8.13
N PRO A 182 10.61 10.08 -8.54
CA PRO A 182 11.30 9.28 -9.57
C PRO A 182 11.40 9.97 -10.93
N PHE A 183 10.41 10.79 -11.30
CA PHE A 183 10.49 11.58 -12.55
C PHE A 183 11.58 12.64 -12.51
N TRP A 184 11.88 13.17 -11.32
CA TRP A 184 13.01 14.06 -11.11
C TRP A 184 14.32 13.28 -11.00
N ALA A 185 14.34 12.21 -10.23
CA ALA A 185 15.51 11.34 -10.02
C ALA A 185 16.01 10.71 -11.32
N GLY A 186 15.11 10.26 -12.19
CA GLY A 186 15.45 9.67 -13.49
C GLY A 186 16.17 10.64 -14.43
N LYS A 187 16.01 11.95 -14.26
CA LYS A 187 16.78 12.97 -14.98
C LYS A 187 18.22 13.08 -14.48
N ILE A 188 18.47 12.67 -13.23
CA ILE A 188 19.80 12.70 -12.60
C ILE A 188 20.55 11.40 -12.89
N SER A 189 19.89 10.26 -12.66
CA SER A 189 20.50 8.93 -12.82
C SER A 189 19.43 7.87 -13.05
N PRO A 190 19.47 7.13 -14.16
CA PRO A 190 18.63 5.96 -14.37
C PRO A 190 18.78 4.91 -13.26
N PHE A 191 20.00 4.69 -12.77
CA PHE A 191 20.29 3.78 -11.66
C PHE A 191 19.45 4.12 -10.40
N LEU A 192 19.27 5.41 -10.11
CA LEU A 192 18.47 5.82 -8.95
C LEU A 192 17.00 5.41 -9.11
N THR A 193 16.44 5.54 -10.31
CA THR A 193 15.08 5.10 -10.60
C THR A 193 14.94 3.58 -10.48
N ASP A 194 15.90 2.82 -11.01
CA ASP A 194 15.92 1.35 -10.91
C ASP A 194 16.05 0.90 -9.44
N ALA A 195 16.89 1.57 -8.64
CA ALA A 195 17.04 1.31 -7.21
C ALA A 195 15.75 1.62 -6.44
N LEU A 196 15.05 2.73 -6.76
CA LEU A 196 13.76 3.07 -6.15
C LEU A 196 12.68 2.01 -6.48
N LEU A 197 12.64 1.52 -7.73
CA LEU A 197 11.74 0.44 -8.11
C LEU A 197 12.03 -0.85 -7.33
N ALA A 198 13.33 -1.19 -7.17
CA ALA A 198 13.75 -2.36 -6.41
C ALA A 198 13.39 -2.25 -4.92
N VAL A 199 13.61 -1.08 -4.30
CA VAL A 199 13.17 -0.81 -2.92
C VAL A 199 11.65 -0.97 -2.82
N ALA A 200 10.89 -0.37 -3.73
CA ALA A 200 9.43 -0.48 -3.73
C ALA A 200 8.96 -1.93 -3.88
N ALA A 201 9.61 -2.74 -4.71
CA ALA A 201 9.29 -4.17 -4.81
C ALA A 201 9.45 -4.89 -3.47
N GLY A 202 10.50 -4.58 -2.72
CA GLY A 202 10.73 -5.12 -1.38
C GLY A 202 9.67 -4.71 -0.36
N THR A 203 9.24 -3.44 -0.39
CA THR A 203 8.15 -2.96 0.50
C THR A 203 6.83 -3.66 0.18
N PHE A 204 6.52 -3.91 -1.09
CA PHE A 204 5.32 -4.64 -1.49
C PHE A 204 5.36 -6.11 -1.06
N ILE A 205 6.53 -6.76 -1.07
CA ILE A 205 6.68 -8.11 -0.49
C ILE A 205 6.33 -8.06 0.99
N TYR A 206 6.86 -7.09 1.74
CA TYR A 206 6.55 -6.93 3.16
C TYR A 206 5.05 -6.73 3.37
N LEU A 207 4.46 -5.77 2.66
CA LEU A 207 3.04 -5.44 2.77
C LEU A 207 2.16 -6.66 2.48
N GLY A 208 2.39 -7.36 1.38
CA GLY A 208 1.59 -8.51 0.99
C GLY A 208 1.80 -9.71 1.91
N ALA A 209 3.05 -10.18 2.06
CA ALA A 209 3.37 -11.43 2.73
C ALA A 209 3.40 -11.32 4.26
N THR A 210 3.84 -10.20 4.81
CA THR A 210 4.09 -10.06 6.25
C THR A 210 2.95 -9.32 6.96
N LEU A 211 2.21 -8.47 6.26
CA LEU A 211 1.15 -7.67 6.87
C LEU A 211 -0.25 -8.09 6.42
N LEU A 212 -0.63 -7.87 5.15
CA LEU A 212 -2.02 -8.01 4.70
C LEU A 212 -2.53 -9.45 4.73
N VAL A 213 -1.74 -10.41 4.25
CA VAL A 213 -2.14 -11.84 4.26
C VAL A 213 -2.27 -12.35 5.69
N PRO A 214 -1.30 -12.19 6.60
CA PRO A 214 -1.46 -12.59 8.01
C PRO A 214 -2.62 -11.89 8.73
N LEU A 215 -2.82 -10.58 8.51
CA LEU A 215 -3.98 -9.86 9.08
C LEU A 215 -5.32 -10.45 8.61
N SER A 216 -5.39 -10.92 7.37
CA SER A 216 -6.60 -11.55 6.84
C SER A 216 -6.95 -12.85 7.56
N GLU A 217 -5.97 -13.58 8.10
CA GLU A 217 -6.19 -14.83 8.84
C GLU A 217 -6.99 -14.64 10.13
N ALA A 218 -7.02 -13.40 10.68
CA ALA A 218 -7.86 -13.06 11.83
C ALA A 218 -9.35 -13.35 11.61
N GLY A 219 -9.81 -13.42 10.37
CA GLY A 219 -11.18 -13.80 10.01
C GLY A 219 -11.51 -15.28 10.18
N LYS A 220 -10.50 -16.15 10.41
CA LYS A 220 -10.64 -17.62 10.70
C LYS A 220 -11.56 -18.36 9.73
N SER A 221 -11.59 -17.99 8.45
CA SER A 221 -12.49 -18.57 7.45
C SER A 221 -11.73 -19.03 6.21
N ARG A 222 -12.05 -20.23 5.71
CA ARG A 222 -11.49 -20.76 4.46
C ARG A 222 -11.77 -19.86 3.24
N TRP A 223 -12.86 -19.08 3.27
CA TRP A 223 -13.18 -18.13 2.22
C TRP A 223 -12.14 -17.02 2.09
N ILE A 224 -11.47 -16.66 3.17
CA ILE A 224 -10.41 -15.65 3.17
C ILE A 224 -9.21 -16.14 2.36
N THR A 225 -8.80 -17.40 2.55
CA THR A 225 -7.76 -18.01 1.73
C THR A 225 -8.11 -17.95 0.24
N LEU A 226 -9.38 -18.25 -0.12
CA LEU A 226 -9.82 -18.12 -1.50
C LEU A 226 -9.77 -16.68 -2.02
N LEU A 227 -9.99 -15.68 -1.17
CA LEU A 227 -9.89 -14.27 -1.54
C LEU A 227 -8.43 -13.84 -1.78
N VAL A 228 -7.46 -14.39 -1.04
CA VAL A 228 -6.03 -14.20 -1.34
C VAL A 228 -5.71 -14.73 -2.74
N PHE A 229 -6.13 -15.97 -3.05
CA PHE A 229 -5.95 -16.53 -4.40
C PHE A 229 -6.69 -15.74 -5.47
N LEU A 230 -7.87 -15.22 -5.16
CA LEU A 230 -8.62 -14.36 -6.08
C LEU A 230 -7.85 -13.07 -6.36
N GLY A 231 -7.21 -12.48 -5.35
CA GLY A 231 -6.32 -11.32 -5.53
C GLY A 231 -5.20 -11.61 -6.54
N PHE A 232 -4.52 -12.74 -6.39
CA PHE A 232 -3.54 -13.22 -7.36
C PHE A 232 -4.12 -13.39 -8.76
N ALA A 233 -5.29 -14.03 -8.87
CA ALA A 233 -5.95 -14.28 -10.16
C ALA A 233 -6.38 -12.97 -10.85
N VAL A 234 -6.92 -12.03 -10.08
CA VAL A 234 -7.32 -10.71 -10.59
C VAL A 234 -6.10 -9.90 -11.02
N PHE A 235 -4.99 -9.96 -10.26
CA PHE A 235 -3.73 -9.37 -10.71
C PHE A 235 -3.32 -9.95 -12.07
N PHE A 236 -3.29 -11.28 -12.20
CA PHE A 236 -2.89 -11.94 -13.44
C PHE A 236 -3.76 -11.53 -14.62
N ALA A 237 -5.09 -11.48 -14.40
CA ALA A 237 -6.03 -11.03 -15.42
C ALA A 237 -5.83 -9.54 -15.78
N SER A 238 -5.64 -8.67 -14.78
CA SER A 238 -5.42 -7.23 -15.02
C SER A 238 -4.12 -6.98 -15.77
N ASN A 239 -3.05 -7.70 -15.41
CA ASN A 239 -1.78 -7.61 -16.11
C ASN A 239 -1.90 -8.07 -17.58
N TRP A 240 -2.62 -9.16 -17.82
CA TRP A 240 -2.90 -9.61 -19.19
C TRP A 240 -3.68 -8.56 -20.00
N VAL A 241 -4.72 -7.97 -19.41
CA VAL A 241 -5.51 -6.90 -20.05
C VAL A 241 -4.63 -5.66 -20.32
N VAL A 242 -3.82 -5.23 -19.36
CA VAL A 242 -2.92 -4.08 -19.53
C VAL A 242 -1.91 -4.34 -20.66
N ARG A 243 -1.33 -5.54 -20.72
CA ARG A 243 -0.42 -5.92 -21.80
C ARG A 243 -1.13 -5.95 -23.18
N PHE A 244 -2.38 -6.39 -23.21
CA PHE A 244 -3.16 -6.41 -24.45
C PHE A 244 -3.53 -5.01 -24.94
N LEU A 245 -3.84 -4.07 -24.03
CA LEU A 245 -4.26 -2.70 -24.38
C LEU A 245 -3.09 -1.75 -24.69
N LEU A 246 -1.95 -1.96 -24.05
CA LEU A 246 -0.79 -1.06 -24.12
C LEU A 246 0.41 -1.67 -24.87
N GLY A 247 0.36 -2.96 -25.18
CA GLY A 247 1.42 -3.69 -25.87
C GLY A 247 1.27 -3.72 -27.33
#